data_64f77e6b6fc5cff5d4869741e73b2ec3
#
_entry.id   64f77e6b6fc5cff5d4869741e73b2ec3
#
_cell.length_a   1.000
_cell.length_b   1.000
_cell.length_c   1.000
_cell.angle_alpha   90.00
_cell.angle_beta   90.00
_cell.angle_gamma   90.00
#
_symmetry.space_group_name_H-M   'P 1'
#
loop_
_entity.id
_entity.type
_entity.pdbx_description
1 polymer ?
#
loop_
_entity_poly.entity_id
_entity_poly.type
_entity_poly.pdbx_seq_one_letter_code
_entity_poly.pdbx_strand_id
1 'polypeptide(L)'
;HFGVREHGMGAIVNGLAYHGGFIPFGATFLVFTDYMRGAIRLSALSHLHSIWIMTHDSIGLGEDGPTHQPVEHLCALRAIPNLNVIRPADANETSEAWKAALMRKDGPTLIALTRQAVPTLDRSMFGSAEGLHKGAYILADLGTGSPEIILMASGSEVSLVLTAAYRLVEQGRSVRVVSFPCWEL
;
A
#
# COMPACT_ATOMS: atom_id res chain seq x y z
N HIS A 1 -22.08 -4.35 8.13
CA HIS A 1 -22.08 -3.08 7.40
C HIS A 1 -22.27 -1.92 8.37
N PHE A 2 -21.47 -0.84 8.22
CA PHE A 2 -21.47 0.32 9.13
C PHE A 2 -22.17 1.55 8.51
N GLY A 3 -22.46 1.51 7.21
CA GLY A 3 -22.94 2.68 6.48
C GLY A 3 -21.89 3.80 6.47
N VAL A 4 -22.31 5.06 6.39
CA VAL A 4 -21.42 6.24 6.41
C VAL A 4 -21.02 6.55 7.86
N ARG A 5 -20.16 5.71 8.46
CA ARG A 5 -19.74 5.79 9.89
C ARG A 5 -18.31 5.29 10.06
N GLU A 6 -17.35 5.90 9.37
CA GLU A 6 -15.95 5.46 9.33
C GLU A 6 -15.33 5.44 10.73
N HIS A 7 -15.55 6.49 11.54
CA HIS A 7 -15.03 6.51 12.90
C HIS A 7 -15.68 5.43 13.79
N GLY A 8 -16.99 5.20 13.65
CA GLY A 8 -17.70 4.14 14.36
C GLY A 8 -17.19 2.75 13.98
N MET A 9 -16.95 2.50 12.68
CA MET A 9 -16.30 1.28 12.20
C MET A 9 -14.92 1.13 12.83
N GLY A 10 -14.10 2.18 12.81
CA GLY A 10 -12.77 2.17 13.39
C GLY A 10 -12.78 1.87 14.89
N ALA A 11 -13.70 2.46 15.64
CA ALA A 11 -13.85 2.22 17.08
C ALA A 11 -14.23 0.75 17.36
N ILE A 12 -15.14 0.17 16.57
CA ILE A 12 -15.55 -1.24 16.71
C ILE A 12 -14.39 -2.19 16.38
N VAL A 13 -13.65 -1.92 15.30
CA VAL A 13 -12.46 -2.71 14.93
C VAL A 13 -11.42 -2.65 16.07
N ASN A 14 -11.16 -1.46 16.62
CA ASN A 14 -10.26 -1.33 17.76
C ASN A 14 -10.76 -2.10 19.00
N GLY A 15 -12.06 -2.03 19.29
CA GLY A 15 -12.65 -2.77 20.40
C GLY A 15 -12.51 -4.28 20.26
N LEU A 16 -12.71 -4.82 19.06
CA LEU A 16 -12.51 -6.24 18.76
C LEU A 16 -11.04 -6.66 18.90
N ALA A 17 -10.12 -5.83 18.38
CA ALA A 17 -8.69 -6.09 18.52
C ALA A 17 -8.25 -6.04 19.99
N TYR A 18 -8.77 -5.08 20.76
CA TYR A 18 -8.45 -4.92 22.17
C TYR A 18 -9.00 -6.05 23.05
N HIS A 19 -10.20 -6.56 22.71
CA HIS A 19 -10.78 -7.70 23.37
C HIS A 19 -9.92 -8.97 23.21
N GLY A 20 -9.23 -9.12 22.09
CA GLY A 20 -8.45 -10.29 21.74
C GLY A 20 -9.30 -11.43 21.16
N GLY A 21 -8.65 -12.47 20.67
CA GLY A 21 -9.31 -13.64 20.05
C GLY A 21 -9.75 -13.41 18.59
N PHE A 22 -9.59 -12.19 18.05
CA PHE A 22 -9.91 -11.84 16.67
C PHE A 22 -8.76 -11.07 16.04
N ILE A 23 -8.62 -11.19 14.72
CA ILE A 23 -7.85 -10.29 13.88
C ILE A 23 -8.86 -9.50 13.04
N PRO A 24 -9.35 -8.35 13.55
CA PRO A 24 -10.39 -7.60 12.88
C PRO A 24 -9.81 -6.75 11.74
N PHE A 25 -10.62 -6.52 10.71
CA PHE A 25 -10.32 -5.56 9.68
C PHE A 25 -11.52 -4.65 9.39
N GLY A 26 -11.22 -3.44 8.92
CA GLY A 26 -12.21 -2.48 8.43
C GLY A 26 -11.80 -1.95 7.07
N ALA A 27 -12.78 -1.63 6.21
CA ALA A 27 -12.53 -1.20 4.85
C ALA A 27 -13.40 0.00 4.46
N THR A 28 -12.77 0.97 3.78
CA THR A 28 -13.43 2.12 3.16
C THR A 28 -12.53 2.70 2.08
N PHE A 29 -12.92 3.81 1.43
CA PHE A 29 -12.03 4.55 0.54
C PHE A 29 -10.94 5.25 1.33
N LEU A 30 -9.74 5.38 0.75
CA LEU A 30 -8.59 5.99 1.42
C LEU A 30 -8.87 7.43 1.87
N VAL A 31 -9.59 8.23 1.06
CA VAL A 31 -9.95 9.60 1.40
C VAL A 31 -10.73 9.69 2.71
N PHE A 32 -11.56 8.69 3.02
CA PHE A 32 -12.38 8.67 4.23
C PHE A 32 -11.61 8.29 5.50
N THR A 33 -10.31 8.01 5.40
CA THR A 33 -9.45 7.96 6.58
C THR A 33 -9.44 9.29 7.34
N ASP A 34 -9.76 10.40 6.70
CA ASP A 34 -9.92 11.70 7.37
C ASP A 34 -10.99 11.66 8.47
N TYR A 35 -12.08 10.92 8.23
CA TYR A 35 -13.16 10.76 9.22
C TYR A 35 -12.83 9.73 10.32
N MET A 36 -11.83 8.88 10.15
CA MET A 36 -11.46 7.85 11.13
C MET A 36 -9.98 7.92 11.57
N ARG A 37 -9.27 8.97 11.24
CA ARG A 37 -7.85 9.15 11.59
C ARG A 37 -7.59 8.97 13.08
N GLY A 38 -8.47 9.46 13.94
CA GLY A 38 -8.38 9.29 15.39
C GLY A 38 -8.41 7.82 15.81
N ALA A 39 -9.28 7.01 15.20
CA ALA A 39 -9.37 5.57 15.47
C ALA A 39 -8.12 4.82 14.99
N ILE A 40 -7.63 5.13 13.78
CA ILE A 40 -6.38 4.54 13.23
C ILE A 40 -5.19 4.91 14.13
N ARG A 41 -5.07 6.17 14.52
CA ARG A 41 -4.01 6.63 15.41
C ARG A 41 -4.07 5.93 16.77
N LEU A 42 -5.26 5.73 17.31
CA LEU A 42 -5.44 5.05 18.59
C LEU A 42 -5.05 3.57 18.49
N SER A 43 -5.35 2.88 17.39
CA SER A 43 -4.89 1.50 17.21
C SER A 43 -3.37 1.40 17.17
N ALA A 44 -2.69 2.35 16.52
CA ALA A 44 -1.23 2.41 16.49
C ALA A 44 -0.62 2.70 17.88
N LEU A 45 -1.20 3.67 18.61
CA LEU A 45 -0.78 4.03 19.97
C LEU A 45 -0.96 2.86 20.94
N SER A 46 -2.03 2.09 20.79
CA SER A 46 -2.37 0.95 21.64
C SER A 46 -1.76 -0.38 21.18
N HIS A 47 -0.92 -0.37 20.15
CA HIS A 47 -0.28 -1.55 19.58
C HIS A 47 -1.26 -2.66 19.17
N LEU A 48 -2.43 -2.27 18.66
CA LEU A 48 -3.49 -3.22 18.31
C LEU A 48 -3.21 -3.94 16.99
N HIS A 49 -3.38 -5.26 16.97
CA HIS A 49 -3.36 -6.04 15.75
C HIS A 49 -4.68 -5.85 14.98
N SER A 50 -4.79 -4.74 14.26
CA SER A 50 -5.92 -4.40 13.40
C SER A 50 -5.47 -4.13 11.97
N ILE A 51 -6.34 -4.44 11.00
CA ILE A 51 -6.02 -4.29 9.57
C ILE A 51 -7.00 -3.29 8.95
N TRP A 52 -6.45 -2.32 8.22
CA TRP A 52 -7.19 -1.25 7.55
C TRP A 52 -7.06 -1.43 6.04
N ILE A 53 -8.17 -1.74 5.34
CA ILE A 53 -8.18 -1.89 3.89
C ILE A 53 -8.75 -0.62 3.29
N MET A 54 -7.88 0.19 2.67
CA MET A 54 -8.23 1.49 2.12
C MET A 54 -8.12 1.45 0.60
N THR A 55 -9.27 1.47 -0.08
CA THR A 55 -9.34 1.40 -1.54
C THR A 55 -9.37 2.80 -2.16
N HIS A 56 -9.28 2.88 -3.50
CA HIS A 56 -9.35 4.15 -4.23
C HIS A 56 -8.22 5.09 -3.81
N ASP A 57 -6.98 4.60 -3.87
CA ASP A 57 -5.80 5.14 -3.22
C ASP A 57 -5.15 6.34 -3.92
N SER A 58 -5.67 6.76 -5.08
CA SER A 58 -5.04 7.83 -5.89
C SER A 58 -6.06 8.62 -6.69
N ILE A 59 -5.57 9.66 -7.38
CA ILE A 59 -6.36 10.43 -8.35
C ILE A 59 -6.87 9.57 -9.52
N GLY A 60 -6.31 8.37 -9.71
CA GLY A 60 -6.76 7.39 -10.71
C GLY A 60 -8.11 6.75 -10.41
N LEU A 61 -8.77 7.09 -9.31
CA LEU A 61 -10.12 6.60 -9.01
C LEU A 61 -11.17 7.06 -10.04
N GLY A 62 -10.93 8.18 -10.75
CA GLY A 62 -11.69 8.59 -11.91
C GLY A 62 -12.84 9.55 -11.59
N GLU A 63 -14.05 9.19 -12.02
CA GLU A 63 -15.20 10.09 -12.14
C GLU A 63 -15.86 10.54 -10.83
N ASP A 64 -15.56 9.91 -9.69
CA ASP A 64 -16.04 10.37 -8.38
C ASP A 64 -15.48 11.77 -8.02
N GLY A 65 -14.43 12.20 -8.69
CA GLY A 65 -13.91 13.55 -8.66
C GLY A 65 -13.09 13.91 -7.43
N PRO A 66 -12.75 15.19 -7.27
CA PRO A 66 -11.75 15.67 -6.32
C PRO A 66 -12.14 15.45 -4.86
N THR A 67 -13.43 15.33 -4.53
CA THR A 67 -13.90 15.03 -3.17
C THR A 67 -13.54 13.62 -2.70
N HIS A 68 -13.18 12.73 -3.64
CA HIS A 68 -12.86 11.33 -3.37
C HIS A 68 -11.43 10.96 -3.76
N GLN A 69 -10.69 11.88 -4.38
CA GLN A 69 -9.31 11.69 -4.83
C GLN A 69 -8.32 12.03 -3.72
N PRO A 70 -7.66 11.02 -3.09
CA PRO A 70 -6.67 11.28 -2.06
C PRO A 70 -5.39 11.87 -2.68
N VAL A 71 -4.80 12.85 -2.02
CA VAL A 71 -3.52 13.47 -2.38
C VAL A 71 -2.53 13.34 -1.23
N GLU A 72 -2.83 13.95 -0.07
CA GLU A 72 -1.96 13.97 1.11
C GLU A 72 -2.09 12.77 2.03
N HIS A 73 -3.10 11.93 1.82
CA HIS A 73 -3.54 10.88 2.78
C HIS A 73 -2.45 9.86 3.09
N LEU A 74 -1.72 9.36 2.07
CA LEU A 74 -0.63 8.42 2.29
C LEU A 74 0.49 9.03 3.13
N CYS A 75 0.88 10.27 2.83
CA CYS A 75 1.90 10.99 3.59
C CYS A 75 1.47 11.21 5.04
N ALA A 76 0.22 11.64 5.23
CA ALA A 76 -0.35 11.89 6.55
C ALA A 76 -0.52 10.62 7.39
N LEU A 77 -0.83 9.48 6.77
CA LEU A 77 -0.93 8.18 7.43
C LEU A 77 0.44 7.64 7.81
N ARG A 78 1.45 7.77 6.93
CA ARG A 78 2.84 7.40 7.22
C ARG A 78 3.45 8.22 8.36
N ALA A 79 2.93 9.41 8.63
CA ALA A 79 3.33 10.21 9.78
C ALA A 79 2.82 9.68 11.14
N ILE A 80 1.92 8.70 11.15
CA ILE A 80 1.42 8.08 12.39
C ILE A 80 2.45 7.04 12.87
N PRO A 81 3.07 7.24 14.04
CA PRO A 81 4.03 6.26 14.57
C PRO A 81 3.38 4.89 14.78
N ASN A 82 4.12 3.83 14.49
CA ASN A 82 3.68 2.44 14.65
C ASN A 82 2.51 2.02 13.72
N LEU A 83 2.25 2.75 12.64
CA LEU A 83 1.33 2.33 11.57
C LEU A 83 2.16 1.89 10.36
N ASN A 84 2.05 0.62 9.92
CA ASN A 84 2.59 0.22 8.63
C ASN A 84 1.59 0.59 7.53
N VAL A 85 2.08 1.28 6.49
CA VAL A 85 1.28 1.67 5.32
C VAL A 85 1.83 0.96 4.10
N ILE A 86 1.15 -0.09 3.66
CA ILE A 86 1.56 -0.91 2.52
C ILE A 86 0.70 -0.53 1.32
N ARG A 87 1.33 -0.19 0.20
CA ARG A 87 0.69 0.14 -1.06
C ARG A 87 1.15 -0.80 -2.17
N PRO A 88 0.52 -1.99 -2.30
CA PRO A 88 0.96 -3.03 -3.20
C PRO A 88 0.70 -2.68 -4.67
N ALA A 89 1.60 -3.12 -5.55
CA ALA A 89 1.56 -2.82 -6.98
C ALA A 89 0.61 -3.71 -7.79
N ASP A 90 0.43 -4.96 -7.35
CA ASP A 90 -0.33 -5.97 -8.07
C ASP A 90 -0.93 -7.02 -7.13
N ALA A 91 -1.58 -8.06 -7.70
CA ALA A 91 -2.16 -9.14 -6.91
C ALA A 91 -1.12 -9.93 -6.11
N ASN A 92 0.09 -10.12 -6.63
CA ASN A 92 1.15 -10.83 -5.93
C ASN A 92 1.60 -10.06 -4.69
N GLU A 93 1.90 -8.75 -4.84
CA GLU A 93 2.23 -7.91 -3.69
C GLU A 93 1.05 -7.75 -2.72
N THR A 94 -0.20 -7.75 -3.21
CA THR A 94 -1.38 -7.72 -2.32
C THR A 94 -1.45 -8.96 -1.44
N SER A 95 -1.14 -10.14 -1.98
CA SER A 95 -1.05 -11.38 -1.20
C SER A 95 0.02 -11.28 -0.10
N GLU A 96 1.21 -10.77 -0.44
CA GLU A 96 2.28 -10.57 0.56
C GLU A 96 1.97 -9.46 1.56
N ALA A 97 1.22 -8.41 1.16
CA ALA A 97 0.75 -7.37 2.07
C ALA A 97 -0.22 -7.93 3.13
N TRP A 98 -1.14 -8.79 2.74
CA TRP A 98 -2.02 -9.50 3.67
C TRP A 98 -1.23 -10.41 4.61
N LYS A 99 -0.24 -11.14 4.10
CA LYS A 99 0.64 -11.98 4.91
C LYS A 99 1.40 -11.15 5.94
N ALA A 100 2.00 -10.02 5.52
CA ALA A 100 2.68 -9.08 6.43
C ALA A 100 1.72 -8.55 7.52
N ALA A 101 0.50 -8.15 7.14
CA ALA A 101 -0.50 -7.64 8.06
C ALA A 101 -0.97 -8.69 9.09
N LEU A 102 -1.15 -9.95 8.66
CA LEU A 102 -1.55 -11.05 9.54
C LEU A 102 -0.42 -11.49 10.49
N MET A 103 0.82 -11.36 10.06
CA MET A 103 1.99 -11.73 10.89
C MET A 103 2.36 -10.65 11.92
N ARG A 104 2.04 -9.39 11.65
CA ARG A 104 2.35 -8.27 12.55
C ARG A 104 1.39 -8.23 13.73
N LYS A 105 1.89 -8.45 14.95
CA LYS A 105 1.09 -8.55 16.18
C LYS A 105 1.20 -7.33 17.09
N ASP A 106 2.13 -6.44 16.83
CA ASP A 106 2.50 -5.32 17.70
C ASP A 106 2.05 -3.94 17.19
N GLY A 107 1.15 -3.93 16.22
CA GLY A 107 0.60 -2.70 15.66
C GLY A 107 -0.30 -2.93 14.46
N PRO A 108 -1.02 -1.88 14.03
CA PRO A 108 -1.91 -1.96 12.88
C PRO A 108 -1.16 -1.90 11.56
N THR A 109 -1.76 -2.52 10.54
CA THR A 109 -1.32 -2.42 9.15
C THR A 109 -2.45 -1.85 8.30
N LEU A 110 -2.12 -0.84 7.49
CA LEU A 110 -3.01 -0.28 6.49
C LEU A 110 -2.54 -0.73 5.09
N ILE A 111 -3.45 -1.31 4.32
CA ILE A 111 -3.21 -1.72 2.94
C ILE A 111 -3.99 -0.78 2.03
N ALA A 112 -3.28 0.03 1.25
CA ALA A 112 -3.85 0.97 0.30
C ALA A 112 -3.94 0.34 -1.09
N LEU A 113 -5.17 0.17 -1.60
CA LEU A 113 -5.45 -0.53 -2.85
C LEU A 113 -5.99 0.44 -3.90
N THR A 114 -5.59 0.23 -5.15
CA THR A 114 -6.04 1.06 -6.27
C THR A 114 -7.47 0.71 -6.73
N ARG A 115 -8.15 1.69 -7.34
CA ARG A 115 -9.47 1.52 -7.99
C ARG A 115 -9.34 0.89 -9.38
N GLN A 116 -8.33 1.32 -10.13
CA GLN A 116 -8.13 0.89 -11.51
C GLN A 116 -7.52 -0.51 -11.58
N ALA A 117 -7.77 -1.19 -12.70
CA ALA A 117 -7.10 -2.44 -12.99
C ALA A 117 -5.60 -2.22 -13.21
N VAL A 118 -4.78 -3.06 -12.61
CA VAL A 118 -3.34 -3.09 -12.79
C VAL A 118 -2.90 -4.47 -13.29
N PRO A 119 -1.84 -4.57 -14.09
CA PRO A 119 -1.34 -5.87 -14.55
C PRO A 119 -0.75 -6.65 -13.38
N THR A 120 -1.03 -7.94 -13.32
CA THR A 120 -0.31 -8.86 -12.43
C THR A 120 1.01 -9.24 -13.09
N LEU A 121 2.13 -8.93 -12.45
CA LEU A 121 3.45 -9.12 -13.01
C LEU A 121 3.87 -10.59 -12.92
N ASP A 122 4.47 -11.09 -14.02
CA ASP A 122 5.02 -12.44 -14.07
C ASP A 122 6.33 -12.51 -13.25
N ARG A 123 6.29 -13.19 -12.12
CA ARG A 123 7.43 -13.29 -11.21
C ARG A 123 8.53 -14.23 -11.66
N SER A 124 8.36 -14.87 -12.81
CA SER A 124 9.48 -15.53 -13.51
C SER A 124 10.41 -14.54 -14.22
N MET A 125 9.89 -13.35 -14.56
CA MET A 125 10.61 -12.27 -15.23
C MET A 125 11.01 -11.13 -14.29
N PHE A 126 10.30 -10.97 -13.17
CA PHE A 126 10.47 -9.89 -12.23
C PHE A 126 10.81 -10.41 -10.84
N GLY A 127 11.38 -9.54 -9.99
CA GLY A 127 11.71 -9.86 -8.61
C GLY A 127 10.53 -10.41 -7.83
N SER A 128 10.80 -11.33 -6.90
CA SER A 128 9.77 -11.96 -6.06
C SER A 128 9.00 -10.92 -5.24
N ALA A 129 7.67 -11.05 -5.19
CA ALA A 129 6.81 -10.21 -4.36
C ALA A 129 7.09 -10.34 -2.84
N GLU A 130 7.75 -11.42 -2.41
CA GLU A 130 8.26 -11.58 -1.03
C GLU A 130 9.22 -10.46 -0.63
N GLY A 131 9.82 -9.76 -1.60
CA GLY A 131 10.63 -8.57 -1.37
C GLY A 131 9.87 -7.44 -0.63
N LEU A 132 8.53 -7.44 -0.66
CA LEU A 132 7.67 -6.55 0.10
C LEU A 132 8.00 -6.57 1.61
N HIS A 133 8.35 -7.74 2.16
CA HIS A 133 8.71 -7.88 3.58
C HIS A 133 9.99 -7.14 3.99
N LYS A 134 10.72 -6.56 3.03
CA LYS A 134 11.89 -5.70 3.24
C LYS A 134 11.58 -4.21 3.00
N GLY A 135 10.30 -3.88 2.82
CA GLY A 135 9.83 -2.54 2.51
C GLY A 135 9.97 -2.15 1.04
N ALA A 136 11.13 -2.40 0.45
CA ALA A 136 11.44 -2.16 -0.96
C ALA A 136 12.31 -3.27 -1.53
N TYR A 137 12.20 -3.51 -2.84
CA TYR A 137 13.03 -4.51 -3.51
C TYR A 137 13.24 -4.17 -4.99
N ILE A 138 14.33 -4.70 -5.55
CA ILE A 138 14.59 -4.57 -6.98
C ILE A 138 13.58 -5.44 -7.73
N LEU A 139 12.72 -4.77 -8.51
CA LEU A 139 11.73 -5.44 -9.34
C LEU A 139 12.35 -5.90 -10.65
N ALA A 140 13.19 -5.07 -11.28
CA ALA A 140 13.89 -5.38 -12.51
C ALA A 140 15.16 -4.55 -12.68
N ASP A 141 16.19 -5.14 -13.29
CA ASP A 141 17.31 -4.44 -13.90
C ASP A 141 17.18 -4.60 -15.42
N LEU A 142 17.08 -3.50 -16.15
CA LEU A 142 16.80 -3.45 -17.58
C LEU A 142 17.92 -2.72 -18.32
N GLY A 143 18.26 -3.18 -19.53
CA GLY A 143 19.39 -2.67 -20.31
C GLY A 143 20.68 -3.45 -20.05
N THR A 144 21.83 -2.86 -20.31
CA THR A 144 23.16 -3.50 -20.22
C THR A 144 24.06 -2.76 -19.24
N GLY A 145 24.77 -3.49 -18.39
CA GLY A 145 25.71 -2.93 -17.43
C GLY A 145 25.07 -2.45 -16.13
N SER A 146 25.76 -1.56 -15.41
CA SER A 146 25.24 -1.00 -14.16
C SER A 146 24.11 0.00 -14.43
N PRO A 147 23.07 0.04 -13.59
CA PRO A 147 21.98 0.98 -13.79
C PRO A 147 22.46 2.43 -13.66
N GLU A 148 22.13 3.24 -14.68
CA GLU A 148 22.37 4.70 -14.70
C GLU A 148 21.21 5.46 -14.04
N ILE A 149 20.01 4.86 -14.07
CA ILE A 149 18.76 5.46 -13.60
C ILE A 149 18.07 4.47 -12.66
N ILE A 150 17.58 4.96 -11.54
CA ILE A 150 16.72 4.19 -10.62
C ILE A 150 15.33 4.83 -10.64
N LEU A 151 14.32 4.04 -11.02
CA LEU A 151 12.92 4.42 -10.94
C LEU A 151 12.27 3.68 -9.77
N MET A 152 11.68 4.42 -8.84
CA MET A 152 11.01 3.87 -7.66
C MET A 152 9.53 4.25 -7.67
N ALA A 153 8.67 3.29 -7.37
CA ALA A 153 7.24 3.53 -7.24
C ALA A 153 6.59 2.52 -6.29
N SER A 154 5.35 2.82 -5.90
CA SER A 154 4.47 1.91 -5.16
C SER A 154 3.08 1.90 -5.81
N GLY A 155 2.29 0.87 -5.53
CA GLY A 155 0.91 0.79 -6.03
C GLY A 155 0.82 0.81 -7.55
N SER A 156 -0.23 1.44 -8.07
CA SER A 156 -0.50 1.49 -9.51
C SER A 156 0.61 2.15 -10.34
N GLU A 157 1.45 2.99 -9.74
CA GLU A 157 2.53 3.67 -10.45
C GLU A 157 3.71 2.74 -10.79
N VAL A 158 3.79 1.53 -10.20
CA VAL A 158 4.83 0.55 -10.56
C VAL A 158 4.73 0.12 -12.03
N SER A 159 3.52 -0.10 -12.54
CA SER A 159 3.34 -0.43 -13.97
C SER A 159 3.71 0.74 -14.88
N LEU A 160 3.48 1.98 -14.42
CA LEU A 160 3.85 3.19 -15.15
C LEU A 160 5.38 3.33 -15.25
N VAL A 161 6.10 3.17 -14.12
CA VAL A 161 7.58 3.27 -14.15
C VAL A 161 8.23 2.12 -14.90
N LEU A 162 7.63 0.93 -14.90
CA LEU A 162 8.08 -0.16 -15.78
C LEU A 162 7.97 0.22 -17.27
N THR A 163 6.84 0.81 -17.67
CA THR A 163 6.65 1.30 -19.04
C THR A 163 7.67 2.37 -19.39
N ALA A 164 7.94 3.31 -18.47
CA ALA A 164 8.96 4.34 -18.64
C ALA A 164 10.38 3.74 -18.75
N ALA A 165 10.67 2.72 -17.94
CA ALA A 165 11.96 2.03 -17.96
C ALA A 165 12.23 1.36 -19.31
N TYR A 166 11.24 0.67 -19.90
CA TYR A 166 11.39 0.09 -21.24
C TYR A 166 11.69 1.14 -22.30
N ARG A 167 11.01 2.30 -22.28
CA ARG A 167 11.29 3.40 -23.21
C ARG A 167 12.69 4.00 -23.03
N LEU A 168 13.20 4.05 -21.81
CA LEU A 168 14.56 4.49 -21.54
C LEU A 168 15.60 3.48 -22.06
N VAL A 169 15.32 2.19 -21.94
CA VAL A 169 16.18 1.13 -22.51
C VAL A 169 16.22 1.20 -24.04
N GLU A 170 15.09 1.48 -24.69
CA GLU A 170 15.07 1.73 -26.15
C GLU A 170 15.95 2.91 -26.57
N GLN A 171 16.19 3.86 -25.65
CA GLN A 171 17.12 5.00 -25.84
C GLN A 171 18.55 4.66 -25.41
N GLY A 172 18.88 3.40 -25.14
CA GLY A 172 20.21 2.93 -24.78
C GLY A 172 20.59 3.14 -23.31
N ARG A 173 19.62 3.40 -22.42
CA ARG A 173 19.88 3.61 -20.98
C ARG A 173 19.74 2.29 -20.21
N SER A 174 20.52 2.16 -19.14
CA SER A 174 20.38 1.06 -18.17
C SER A 174 19.57 1.55 -16.96
N VAL A 175 18.48 0.83 -16.64
CA VAL A 175 17.50 1.27 -15.66
C VAL A 175 17.23 0.19 -14.63
N ARG A 176 17.27 0.56 -13.35
CA ARG A 176 16.74 -0.26 -12.24
C ARG A 176 15.35 0.20 -11.87
N VAL A 177 14.42 -0.72 -11.79
CA VAL A 177 13.07 -0.47 -11.26
C VAL A 177 12.98 -1.08 -9.87
N VAL A 178 12.52 -0.27 -8.92
CA VAL A 178 12.32 -0.66 -7.53
C VAL A 178 10.84 -0.55 -7.19
N SER A 179 10.22 -1.63 -6.73
CA SER A 179 8.95 -1.55 -6.04
C SER A 179 9.19 -1.20 -4.58
N PHE A 180 8.51 -0.15 -4.10
CA PHE A 180 8.64 0.37 -2.74
C PHE A 180 7.27 0.42 -2.04
N PRO A 181 6.66 -0.74 -1.76
CA PRO A 181 5.31 -0.79 -1.22
C PRO A 181 5.16 -0.31 0.22
N CYS A 182 6.20 -0.38 1.04
CA CYS A 182 6.13 0.01 2.46
C CYS A 182 7.41 0.71 2.92
N TRP A 183 7.28 1.79 3.68
CA TRP A 183 8.42 2.55 4.18
C TRP A 183 8.82 2.14 5.60
N GLU A 184 7.94 1.42 6.29
CA GLU A 184 8.07 1.07 7.70
C GLU A 184 8.65 -0.34 7.93
N LEU A 185 8.81 -1.15 6.84
CA LEU A 185 9.40 -2.50 6.86
C LEU A 185 10.88 -2.52 6.56
#